data_a2ed19560e4bdc353d78e2242d16ccd3
#
_entry.id   a2ed19560e4bdc353d78e2242d16ccd3
#
_cell.length_a   1.000
_cell.length_b   1.000
_cell.length_c   1.000
_cell.angle_alpha   90.00
_cell.angle_beta   90.00
_cell.angle_gamma   90.00
#
_symmetry.space_group_name_H-M   'P 1'
#
loop_
_entity.id
_entity.type
_entity.pdbx_description
1 polymer ?
#
loop_
_entity_poly.entity_id
_entity_poly.type
_entity_poly.pdbx_seq_one_letter_code
_entity_poly.pdbx_strand_id
1 'polypeptide(L)'
;MTFPALTRVVQLFAAAISAIGLALIFAQPATAEPKTIAFAHRDAPAAAPRPIIYGANIHYGLRRTLGYNSVAQGIKQLSDIGAVSFRDYLPWQSFDFRSGAPSLVYSERLMSFLPQAKFKPLLNLGGANSQVPGGVPPVSDEGLQYFNRYLEAAVQATKQYDPMYEIWNEWNMYIGTGPRVPRLQGAGDTSDPRAAVHYARIARTAVDTIKKTNPHAIVIVGAVGDDTDWVWAQAITRYGALDHADGLSVHLYNQCARLVSDRTAKEMIVRLEKLQDALKTIRNGQQTSIYVTEFGWPTSQGNCGMPLDVSAYNFAHFVLESATLPWLKGAWMHELKNIGPDPVDRENNFGLFTFDDQPKPAACFMREAVDLVKSAKLLELREPFPDVFVLRAISAGQQRVVLWTSGPFKRANYRFEVPALHARMMCGDTIPTSRPASLGAQPVVYEFDQNAQITVAVDTGELPAQGTK
;
A
#
# COMPACT_ATOMS: atom_id res chain seq x y z
N MET A 1 67.71 -40.45 21.25
CA MET A 1 68.16 -39.86 19.99
C MET A 1 67.63 -38.45 19.93
N THR A 2 68.54 -37.52 20.10
CA THR A 2 68.29 -36.05 20.30
C THR A 2 68.16 -35.37 18.98
N PHE A 3 67.12 -34.52 18.85
CA PHE A 3 67.07 -33.51 17.81
C PHE A 3 67.70 -32.23 18.33
N PRO A 4 68.57 -31.56 17.54
CA PRO A 4 68.72 -30.12 17.64
C PRO A 4 68.63 -29.49 16.25
N ALA A 5 67.88 -28.43 16.13
CA ALA A 5 68.01 -27.31 15.17
C ALA A 5 66.66 -26.74 14.76
N LEU A 6 66.13 -25.85 15.61
CA LEU A 6 65.10 -24.94 15.20
C LEU A 6 65.12 -23.66 16.08
N THR A 7 66.31 -23.04 16.14
CA THR A 7 66.49 -21.81 16.95
C THR A 7 67.35 -20.75 16.23
N ARG A 8 67.17 -20.55 14.95
CA ARG A 8 67.88 -19.48 14.20
C ARG A 8 67.09 -18.82 13.05
N VAL A 9 65.74 -18.88 13.04
CA VAL A 9 64.95 -18.18 11.99
C VAL A 9 64.02 -17.11 12.56
N VAL A 10 64.01 -16.91 13.86
CA VAL A 10 63.08 -15.94 14.51
C VAL A 10 63.73 -14.56 14.76
N GLN A 11 64.99 -14.34 14.47
CA GLN A 11 65.67 -13.07 14.76
C GLN A 11 65.99 -12.17 13.57
N LEU A 12 65.45 -12.42 12.36
CA LEU A 12 65.66 -11.59 11.18
C LEU A 12 64.37 -10.97 10.61
N PHE A 13 63.25 -11.08 11.31
CA PHE A 13 62.01 -10.44 10.91
C PHE A 13 61.52 -9.29 11.82
N ALA A 14 62.33 -8.90 12.81
CA ALA A 14 61.98 -7.85 13.76
C ALA A 14 62.57 -6.46 13.45
N ALA A 15 63.22 -6.27 12.31
CA ALA A 15 63.89 -4.99 11.99
C ALA A 15 63.41 -4.30 10.71
N ALA A 16 62.25 -4.70 10.12
CA ALA A 16 61.73 -4.09 8.91
C ALA A 16 60.28 -3.57 9.03
N ILE A 17 59.74 -3.44 10.26
CA ILE A 17 58.36 -2.90 10.48
C ILE A 17 58.44 -1.59 11.30
N SER A 18 59.34 -0.70 10.96
CA SER A 18 59.43 0.61 11.62
C SER A 18 59.70 1.74 10.63
N ALA A 19 59.03 1.81 9.53
CA ALA A 19 58.98 3.01 8.68
C ALA A 19 57.90 2.99 7.58
N ILE A 20 56.76 2.34 7.77
CA ILE A 20 55.57 2.66 6.97
C ILE A 20 54.55 3.20 7.94
N GLY A 21 54.61 4.49 8.20
CA GLY A 21 53.54 5.26 8.80
C GLY A 21 52.35 5.17 7.83
N LEU A 22 51.44 4.23 8.10
CA LEU A 22 50.16 4.14 7.43
C LEU A 22 49.37 5.36 7.91
N ALA A 23 49.54 6.48 7.22
CA ALA A 23 48.57 7.57 7.27
C ALA A 23 47.26 6.98 6.70
N LEU A 24 46.44 6.37 7.55
CA LEU A 24 45.03 6.20 7.32
C LEU A 24 44.48 7.62 7.16
N ILE A 25 44.55 8.16 5.95
CA ILE A 25 43.71 9.25 5.53
C ILE A 25 42.30 8.69 5.65
N PHE A 26 41.66 8.95 6.78
CA PHE A 26 40.21 8.87 6.84
C PHE A 26 39.73 9.87 5.79
N ALA A 27 39.49 9.39 4.57
CA ALA A 27 38.72 10.12 3.59
C ALA A 27 37.37 10.39 4.29
N GLN A 28 37.18 11.62 4.75
CA GLN A 28 35.85 12.05 5.16
C GLN A 28 34.94 11.71 3.98
N PRO A 29 33.80 11.06 4.21
CA PRO A 29 32.86 10.82 3.14
C PRO A 29 32.58 12.18 2.49
N ALA A 30 32.83 12.30 1.20
CA ALA A 30 32.59 13.53 0.46
C ALA A 30 31.14 13.89 0.70
N THR A 31 30.89 14.98 1.39
CA THR A 31 29.54 15.52 1.58
C THR A 31 29.01 15.85 0.20
N ALA A 32 27.90 15.23 -0.17
CA ALA A 32 27.27 15.52 -1.45
C ALA A 32 26.92 17.02 -1.48
N GLU A 33 27.19 17.69 -2.61
CA GLU A 33 26.81 19.08 -2.77
C GLU A 33 25.31 19.28 -2.53
N PRO A 34 24.92 20.36 -1.83
CA PRO A 34 23.51 20.67 -1.62
C PRO A 34 22.76 20.77 -2.94
N LYS A 35 21.58 20.14 -3.05
CA LYS A 35 20.70 20.28 -4.20
C LYS A 35 19.60 21.27 -3.89
N THR A 36 19.42 22.22 -4.78
CA THR A 36 18.37 23.23 -4.68
C THR A 36 17.18 22.84 -5.54
N ILE A 37 15.99 22.81 -4.95
CA ILE A 37 14.71 22.58 -5.62
C ILE A 37 13.98 23.92 -5.64
N ALA A 38 13.81 24.49 -6.82
CA ALA A 38 12.94 25.64 -7.03
C ALA A 38 11.60 25.16 -7.62
N PHE A 39 10.52 25.46 -6.94
CA PHE A 39 9.18 25.22 -7.45
C PHE A 39 8.74 26.46 -8.25
N ALA A 40 8.60 26.31 -9.57
CA ALA A 40 8.11 27.38 -10.42
C ALA A 40 6.73 27.86 -9.95
N HIS A 41 6.49 29.18 -10.06
CA HIS A 41 5.14 29.70 -9.85
C HIS A 41 4.22 29.07 -10.89
N ARG A 42 3.16 28.43 -10.43
CA ARG A 42 2.10 27.86 -11.26
C ARG A 42 0.76 28.23 -10.67
N ASP A 43 -0.10 28.77 -11.50
CA ASP A 43 -1.51 28.85 -11.13
C ASP A 43 -2.04 27.44 -10.91
N ALA A 44 -2.83 27.27 -9.87
CA ALA A 44 -3.48 25.98 -9.62
C ALA A 44 -4.33 25.61 -10.85
N PRO A 45 -4.17 24.40 -11.42
CA PRO A 45 -4.96 24.00 -12.59
C PRO A 45 -6.44 24.10 -12.28
N ALA A 46 -7.23 24.46 -13.29
CA ALA A 46 -8.69 24.61 -13.15
C ALA A 46 -9.38 23.29 -12.71
N ALA A 47 -8.80 22.14 -13.08
CA ALA A 47 -9.27 20.82 -12.66
C ALA A 47 -8.21 20.17 -11.74
N ALA A 48 -8.66 19.79 -10.54
CA ALA A 48 -7.85 18.91 -9.69
C ALA A 48 -7.64 17.55 -10.37
N PRO A 49 -6.48 16.89 -10.18
CA PRO A 49 -6.35 15.49 -10.56
C PRO A 49 -7.48 14.70 -9.87
N ARG A 50 -8.00 13.66 -10.56
CA ARG A 50 -9.00 12.79 -9.92
C ARG A 50 -8.39 12.19 -8.66
N PRO A 51 -8.96 12.44 -7.48
CA PRO A 51 -8.37 11.96 -6.25
C PRO A 51 -8.33 10.43 -6.26
N ILE A 52 -7.23 9.86 -5.79
CA ILE A 52 -7.16 8.42 -5.50
C ILE A 52 -8.21 8.11 -4.43
N ILE A 53 -8.87 6.97 -4.56
CA ILE A 53 -9.79 6.45 -3.55
C ILE A 53 -8.97 5.83 -2.43
N TYR A 54 -8.93 6.45 -1.26
CA TYR A 54 -8.33 5.85 -0.07
C TYR A 54 -9.39 5.21 0.81
N GLY A 55 -9.15 3.97 1.22
CA GLY A 55 -10.06 3.19 2.04
C GLY A 55 -9.34 2.27 3.02
N ALA A 56 -10.11 1.44 3.70
CA ALA A 56 -9.60 0.38 4.58
C ALA A 56 -10.39 -0.92 4.39
N ASN A 57 -9.72 -2.05 4.62
CA ASN A 57 -10.35 -3.35 4.73
C ASN A 57 -11.12 -3.44 6.05
N ILE A 58 -12.34 -3.96 5.98
CA ILE A 58 -13.21 -4.24 7.12
C ILE A 58 -13.78 -5.67 7.00
N HIS A 59 -14.45 -6.18 8.04
CA HIS A 59 -14.85 -7.59 8.07
C HIS A 59 -16.29 -7.80 8.52
N TYR A 60 -17.22 -6.95 8.11
CA TYR A 60 -18.66 -7.16 8.37
C TYR A 60 -19.25 -8.27 7.49
N GLY A 61 -18.69 -8.52 6.30
CA GLY A 61 -19.15 -9.56 5.37
C GLY A 61 -18.77 -10.98 5.78
N LEU A 62 -17.83 -11.17 6.70
CA LEU A 62 -17.42 -12.49 7.17
C LEU A 62 -18.32 -13.02 8.28
N ARG A 63 -18.50 -14.34 8.36
CA ARG A 63 -19.28 -14.99 9.44
C ARG A 63 -18.67 -14.77 10.83
N ARG A 64 -17.33 -14.78 10.94
CA ARG A 64 -16.60 -14.45 12.19
C ARG A 64 -16.61 -12.95 12.39
N THR A 65 -16.87 -12.51 13.64
CA THR A 65 -16.95 -11.07 13.93
C THR A 65 -15.60 -10.35 13.83
N LEU A 66 -14.50 -11.04 14.14
CA LEU A 66 -13.15 -10.48 14.13
C LEU A 66 -13.06 -9.11 14.84
N GLY A 67 -13.83 -8.93 15.93
CA GLY A 67 -13.89 -7.67 16.66
C GLY A 67 -14.79 -6.58 16.05
N TYR A 68 -15.36 -6.78 14.86
CA TYR A 68 -16.30 -5.83 14.22
C TYR A 68 -17.71 -6.00 14.76
N ASN A 69 -17.93 -5.54 16.00
CA ASN A 69 -19.19 -5.73 16.73
C ASN A 69 -20.16 -4.55 16.61
N SER A 70 -19.67 -3.37 16.23
CA SER A 70 -20.47 -2.13 16.14
C SER A 70 -20.33 -1.46 14.79
N VAL A 71 -21.44 -1.30 14.06
CA VAL A 71 -21.51 -0.56 12.80
C VAL A 71 -21.13 0.91 13.01
N ALA A 72 -21.65 1.55 14.05
CA ALA A 72 -21.37 2.96 14.34
C ALA A 72 -19.87 3.20 14.61
N GLN A 73 -19.22 2.27 15.33
CA GLN A 73 -17.80 2.35 15.60
C GLN A 73 -16.95 2.23 14.32
N GLY A 74 -17.27 1.27 13.45
CA GLY A 74 -16.57 1.12 12.16
C GLY A 74 -16.73 2.34 11.26
N ILE A 75 -17.93 2.93 11.20
CA ILE A 75 -18.18 4.18 10.45
C ILE A 75 -17.34 5.32 11.03
N LYS A 76 -17.30 5.46 12.35
CA LYS A 76 -16.47 6.47 13.03
C LYS A 76 -14.99 6.28 12.69
N GLN A 77 -14.47 5.07 12.81
CA GLN A 77 -13.06 4.77 12.55
C GLN A 77 -12.67 5.05 11.09
N LEU A 78 -13.51 4.70 10.10
CA LEU A 78 -13.30 5.07 8.71
C LEU A 78 -13.27 6.59 8.51
N SER A 79 -14.15 7.33 9.19
CA SER A 79 -14.15 8.78 9.17
C SER A 79 -12.89 9.36 9.81
N ASP A 80 -12.45 8.81 10.93
CA ASP A 80 -11.29 9.27 11.69
C ASP A 80 -9.98 9.19 10.88
N ILE A 81 -9.87 8.24 9.96
CA ILE A 81 -8.71 8.07 9.07
C ILE A 81 -8.85 8.80 7.71
N GLY A 82 -9.93 9.54 7.50
CA GLY A 82 -10.17 10.27 6.24
C GLY A 82 -10.57 9.38 5.05
N ALA A 83 -10.89 8.10 5.28
CA ALA A 83 -11.32 7.18 4.23
C ALA A 83 -12.57 7.70 3.50
N VAL A 84 -12.65 7.39 2.21
CA VAL A 84 -13.84 7.64 1.36
C VAL A 84 -14.46 6.34 0.85
N SER A 85 -13.83 5.22 1.15
CA SER A 85 -14.21 3.88 0.72
C SER A 85 -13.87 2.86 1.81
N PHE A 86 -14.47 1.69 1.70
CA PHE A 86 -14.06 0.50 2.45
C PHE A 86 -14.03 -0.71 1.52
N ARG A 87 -13.24 -1.73 1.84
CA ARG A 87 -13.25 -3.02 1.18
C ARG A 87 -13.75 -4.07 2.15
N ASP A 88 -14.71 -4.89 1.71
CA ASP A 88 -15.24 -6.02 2.48
C ASP A 88 -15.61 -7.19 1.57
N TYR A 89 -15.84 -8.33 2.15
CA TYR A 89 -16.19 -9.54 1.44
C TYR A 89 -17.71 -9.71 1.36
N LEU A 90 -18.19 -10.08 0.19
CA LEU A 90 -19.54 -10.64 0.01
C LEU A 90 -19.39 -12.06 -0.58
N PRO A 91 -18.93 -13.02 0.21
CA PRO A 91 -18.42 -14.28 -0.29
C PRO A 91 -19.53 -15.19 -0.82
N TRP A 92 -19.21 -16.03 -1.81
CA TRP A 92 -20.14 -16.97 -2.44
C TRP A 92 -20.84 -17.88 -1.44
N GLN A 93 -20.17 -18.29 -0.36
CA GLN A 93 -20.77 -19.08 0.74
C GLN A 93 -21.91 -18.35 1.48
N SER A 94 -22.08 -17.06 1.29
CA SER A 94 -23.18 -16.27 1.86
C SER A 94 -24.51 -16.46 1.12
N PHE A 95 -24.52 -17.19 0.02
CA PHE A 95 -25.72 -17.42 -0.79
C PHE A 95 -26.22 -18.85 -0.65
N ASP A 96 -27.53 -19.01 -0.47
CA ASP A 96 -28.24 -20.29 -0.45
C ASP A 96 -28.83 -20.56 -1.83
N PHE A 97 -28.54 -21.75 -2.38
CA PHE A 97 -29.01 -22.21 -3.70
C PHE A 97 -30.14 -23.26 -3.59
N ARG A 98 -30.53 -23.67 -2.38
CA ARG A 98 -31.53 -24.73 -2.16
C ARG A 98 -32.93 -24.38 -2.65
N SER A 99 -33.27 -23.10 -2.68
CA SER A 99 -34.56 -22.60 -3.17
C SER A 99 -34.65 -22.47 -4.71
N GLY A 100 -33.62 -22.88 -5.44
CA GLY A 100 -33.52 -22.71 -6.90
C GLY A 100 -33.05 -21.33 -7.34
N ALA A 101 -33.35 -20.26 -6.61
CA ALA A 101 -32.80 -18.93 -6.82
C ALA A 101 -31.79 -18.61 -5.70
N PRO A 102 -30.60 -18.08 -6.02
CA PRO A 102 -29.65 -17.70 -4.98
C PRO A 102 -30.23 -16.62 -4.07
N SER A 103 -30.19 -16.83 -2.76
CA SER A 103 -30.62 -15.85 -1.76
C SER A 103 -29.51 -15.59 -0.76
N LEU A 104 -29.35 -14.33 -0.35
CA LEU A 104 -28.34 -13.91 0.61
C LEU A 104 -28.78 -14.30 2.05
N VAL A 105 -27.96 -15.07 2.77
CA VAL A 105 -28.35 -15.62 4.07
C VAL A 105 -27.36 -15.36 5.23
N TYR A 106 -26.11 -15.00 4.97
CA TYR A 106 -25.07 -14.93 6.03
C TYR A 106 -24.26 -13.62 6.04
N SER A 107 -24.79 -12.56 5.47
CA SER A 107 -24.10 -11.26 5.43
C SER A 107 -24.91 -10.14 6.09
N GLU A 108 -25.69 -10.49 7.12
CA GLU A 108 -26.59 -9.53 7.80
C GLU A 108 -25.84 -8.32 8.33
N ARG A 109 -24.62 -8.50 8.85
CA ARG A 109 -23.79 -7.39 9.36
C ARG A 109 -23.38 -6.44 8.26
N LEU A 110 -22.91 -6.95 7.13
CA LEU A 110 -22.57 -6.12 5.96
C LEU A 110 -23.83 -5.43 5.42
N MET A 111 -24.93 -6.14 5.28
CA MET A 111 -26.21 -5.59 4.81
C MET A 111 -26.78 -4.54 5.78
N SER A 112 -26.47 -4.62 7.07
CA SER A 112 -26.78 -3.58 8.05
C SER A 112 -25.81 -2.40 7.98
N PHE A 113 -24.55 -2.63 7.61
CA PHE A 113 -23.52 -1.59 7.48
C PHE A 113 -23.73 -0.71 6.25
N LEU A 114 -24.01 -1.31 5.08
CA LEU A 114 -24.11 -0.63 3.79
C LEU A 114 -25.06 0.58 3.79
N PRO A 115 -26.31 0.51 4.30
CA PRO A 115 -27.23 1.65 4.26
C PRO A 115 -26.83 2.79 5.21
N GLN A 116 -26.01 2.52 6.21
CA GLN A 116 -25.56 3.51 7.20
C GLN A 116 -24.25 4.17 6.81
N ALA A 117 -23.40 3.46 6.03
CA ALA A 117 -22.09 3.91 5.62
C ALA A 117 -22.20 4.83 4.39
N LYS A 118 -21.74 6.08 4.53
CA LYS A 118 -21.64 7.03 3.40
C LYS A 118 -20.28 6.92 2.69
N PHE A 119 -19.76 5.70 2.58
CA PHE A 119 -18.48 5.39 1.94
C PHE A 119 -18.74 4.53 0.71
N LYS A 120 -17.95 4.71 -0.34
CA LYS A 120 -18.05 3.87 -1.55
C LYS A 120 -17.59 2.45 -1.23
N PRO A 121 -18.47 1.42 -1.35
CA PRO A 121 -18.04 0.05 -1.10
C PRO A 121 -17.12 -0.48 -2.21
N LEU A 122 -16.09 -1.25 -1.84
CA LEU A 122 -15.41 -2.20 -2.70
C LEU A 122 -15.75 -3.60 -2.18
N LEU A 123 -16.56 -4.35 -2.92
CA LEU A 123 -17.03 -5.67 -2.51
C LEU A 123 -16.22 -6.76 -3.23
N ASN A 124 -15.47 -7.54 -2.47
CA ASN A 124 -14.76 -8.70 -2.99
C ASN A 124 -15.73 -9.88 -3.14
N LEU A 125 -15.82 -10.40 -4.37
CA LEU A 125 -16.71 -11.47 -4.78
C LEU A 125 -15.91 -12.73 -5.13
N GLY A 126 -16.06 -13.77 -4.32
CA GLY A 126 -15.32 -15.01 -4.55
C GLY A 126 -15.56 -16.05 -3.43
N GLY A 127 -14.65 -16.99 -3.34
CA GLY A 127 -14.70 -18.07 -2.36
C GLY A 127 -15.34 -19.36 -2.89
N ALA A 128 -15.81 -20.21 -2.00
CA ALA A 128 -16.43 -21.50 -2.34
C ALA A 128 -17.84 -21.58 -1.75
N ASN A 129 -18.71 -22.41 -2.36
CA ASN A 129 -20.03 -22.71 -1.83
C ASN A 129 -20.26 -24.23 -1.84
N SER A 130 -20.41 -24.82 -0.65
CA SER A 130 -20.58 -26.28 -0.47
C SER A 130 -21.90 -26.84 -1.01
N GLN A 131 -22.84 -25.98 -1.36
CA GLN A 131 -24.12 -26.39 -1.95
C GLN A 131 -24.02 -26.56 -3.48
N VAL A 132 -22.92 -26.13 -4.08
CA VAL A 132 -22.68 -26.17 -5.52
C VAL A 132 -21.86 -27.42 -5.86
N PRO A 133 -22.19 -28.15 -6.93
CA PRO A 133 -21.37 -29.27 -7.38
C PRO A 133 -19.91 -28.85 -7.59
N GLY A 134 -19.00 -29.59 -6.97
CA GLY A 134 -17.58 -29.27 -6.97
C GLY A 134 -17.16 -28.23 -5.93
N GLY A 135 -18.03 -27.41 -5.34
CA GLY A 135 -17.88 -26.54 -4.14
C GLY A 135 -16.61 -25.68 -3.99
N VAL A 136 -15.79 -25.64 -5.01
CA VAL A 136 -14.41 -25.13 -5.10
C VAL A 136 -14.36 -24.04 -6.20
N PRO A 137 -13.20 -23.47 -6.50
CA PRO A 137 -13.10 -22.51 -7.61
C PRO A 137 -13.89 -22.95 -8.84
N PRO A 138 -14.66 -22.06 -9.47
CA PRO A 138 -15.59 -22.42 -10.55
C PRO A 138 -14.84 -22.65 -11.88
N VAL A 139 -14.02 -23.68 -11.95
CA VAL A 139 -13.20 -24.01 -13.12
C VAL A 139 -13.94 -24.80 -14.21
N SER A 140 -15.04 -25.50 -13.85
CA SER A 140 -15.92 -26.18 -14.80
C SER A 140 -16.99 -25.24 -15.35
N ASP A 141 -17.63 -25.63 -16.47
CA ASP A 141 -18.75 -24.87 -17.07
C ASP A 141 -19.92 -24.78 -16.10
N GLU A 142 -20.26 -25.90 -15.44
CA GLU A 142 -21.31 -25.94 -14.45
C GLU A 142 -21.01 -25.07 -13.23
N GLY A 143 -19.80 -25.18 -12.68
CA GLY A 143 -19.36 -24.34 -11.58
C GLY A 143 -19.42 -22.85 -11.90
N LEU A 144 -19.05 -22.50 -13.16
CA LEU A 144 -19.08 -21.12 -13.65
C LEU A 144 -20.52 -20.59 -13.78
N GLN A 145 -21.48 -21.44 -14.18
CA GLN A 145 -22.90 -21.07 -14.20
C GLN A 145 -23.43 -20.76 -12.80
N TYR A 146 -23.12 -21.59 -11.81
CA TYR A 146 -23.48 -21.29 -10.41
C TYR A 146 -22.81 -20.01 -9.90
N PHE A 147 -21.55 -19.79 -10.24
CA PHE A 147 -20.82 -18.57 -9.88
C PHE A 147 -21.48 -17.33 -10.47
N ASN A 148 -21.86 -17.37 -11.75
CA ASN A 148 -22.55 -16.26 -12.39
C ASN A 148 -23.92 -15.95 -11.74
N ARG A 149 -24.69 -16.98 -11.37
CA ARG A 149 -25.95 -16.78 -10.64
C ARG A 149 -25.75 -16.11 -9.29
N TYR A 150 -24.68 -16.48 -8.59
CA TYR A 150 -24.28 -15.77 -7.38
C TYR A 150 -23.91 -14.32 -7.65
N LEU A 151 -23.11 -14.03 -8.67
CA LEU A 151 -22.71 -12.66 -9.03
C LEU A 151 -23.92 -11.79 -9.37
N GLU A 152 -24.86 -12.30 -10.17
CA GLU A 152 -26.13 -11.61 -10.46
C GLU A 152 -26.88 -11.26 -9.19
N ALA A 153 -27.04 -12.23 -8.29
CA ALA A 153 -27.75 -12.02 -7.02
C ALA A 153 -27.00 -11.03 -6.09
N ALA A 154 -25.67 -11.11 -6.01
CA ALA A 154 -24.84 -10.18 -5.25
C ALA A 154 -24.98 -8.74 -5.74
N VAL A 155 -24.92 -8.55 -7.06
CA VAL A 155 -25.08 -7.22 -7.69
C VAL A 155 -26.50 -6.70 -7.47
N GLN A 156 -27.53 -7.52 -7.64
CA GLN A 156 -28.92 -7.07 -7.38
C GLN A 156 -29.13 -6.64 -5.93
N ALA A 157 -28.51 -7.35 -4.97
CA ALA A 157 -28.62 -7.02 -3.55
C ALA A 157 -27.88 -5.74 -3.15
N THR A 158 -26.86 -5.31 -3.92
CA THR A 158 -25.93 -4.24 -3.49
C THR A 158 -25.87 -3.04 -4.40
N LYS A 159 -26.35 -3.11 -5.64
CA LYS A 159 -26.19 -2.04 -6.65
C LYS A 159 -26.71 -0.65 -6.22
N GLN A 160 -27.71 -0.59 -5.32
CA GLN A 160 -28.24 0.66 -4.79
C GLN A 160 -27.24 1.45 -3.93
N TYR A 161 -26.13 0.80 -3.51
CA TYR A 161 -25.06 1.44 -2.73
C TYR A 161 -23.89 1.89 -3.61
N ASP A 162 -23.99 1.79 -4.94
CA ASP A 162 -22.97 2.14 -5.94
C ASP A 162 -21.59 1.52 -5.66
N PRO A 163 -21.49 0.19 -5.44
CA PRO A 163 -20.22 -0.46 -5.12
C PRO A 163 -19.33 -0.60 -6.36
N MET A 164 -18.02 -0.67 -6.09
CA MET A 164 -17.06 -1.34 -6.95
C MET A 164 -17.04 -2.83 -6.60
N TYR A 165 -16.72 -3.67 -7.56
CA TYR A 165 -16.61 -5.11 -7.35
C TYR A 165 -15.21 -5.60 -7.70
N GLU A 166 -14.68 -6.47 -6.86
CA GLU A 166 -13.39 -7.13 -7.06
C GLU A 166 -13.60 -8.64 -7.20
N ILE A 167 -12.99 -9.23 -8.21
CA ILE A 167 -13.20 -10.65 -8.52
C ILE A 167 -12.13 -11.50 -7.90
N TRP A 168 -12.54 -12.32 -6.93
CA TRP A 168 -11.73 -13.23 -6.16
C TRP A 168 -10.78 -12.53 -5.17
N ASN A 169 -10.02 -13.36 -4.40
CA ASN A 169 -8.96 -12.92 -3.51
C ASN A 169 -7.79 -13.87 -3.61
N GLU A 170 -6.62 -13.36 -3.97
CA GLU A 170 -5.33 -14.05 -3.97
C GLU A 170 -5.38 -15.45 -4.61
N TRP A 171 -5.92 -15.52 -5.82
CA TRP A 171 -5.98 -16.78 -6.58
C TRP A 171 -4.59 -17.43 -6.77
N ASN A 172 -3.54 -16.62 -6.88
CA ASN A 172 -2.15 -17.05 -6.97
C ASN A 172 -1.60 -17.68 -5.68
N MET A 173 -2.31 -17.51 -4.57
CA MET A 173 -1.94 -18.07 -3.27
C MET A 173 -2.96 -19.13 -2.83
N TYR A 174 -2.54 -20.07 -1.97
CA TYR A 174 -3.44 -21.07 -1.42
C TYR A 174 -4.25 -20.55 -0.23
N ILE A 175 -4.75 -19.32 -0.32
CA ILE A 175 -5.56 -18.72 0.73
C ILE A 175 -7.02 -18.89 0.36
N GLY A 176 -7.74 -19.71 1.11
CA GLY A 176 -9.18 -19.90 0.90
C GLY A 176 -9.75 -21.09 1.64
N THR A 177 -11.05 -21.04 1.85
CA THR A 177 -11.83 -22.15 2.44
C THR A 177 -12.18 -23.15 1.33
N GLY A 178 -11.69 -24.34 1.44
CA GLY A 178 -12.02 -25.42 0.52
C GLY A 178 -10.85 -26.33 0.20
N PRO A 179 -11.07 -27.44 -0.49
CA PRO A 179 -9.97 -28.30 -0.92
C PRO A 179 -9.05 -27.51 -1.87
N ARG A 180 -7.77 -27.52 -1.56
CA ARG A 180 -6.74 -26.93 -2.41
C ARG A 180 -6.68 -27.69 -3.71
N VAL A 181 -6.79 -26.98 -4.82
CA VAL A 181 -6.58 -27.53 -6.15
C VAL A 181 -5.21 -27.07 -6.63
N PRO A 182 -4.14 -27.84 -6.40
CA PRO A 182 -2.80 -27.50 -6.86
C PRO A 182 -2.83 -27.18 -8.36
N ARG A 183 -2.09 -26.15 -8.78
CA ARG A 183 -2.02 -25.70 -10.19
C ARG A 183 -3.26 -24.99 -10.74
N LEU A 184 -4.40 -25.04 -10.07
CA LEU A 184 -5.57 -24.27 -10.45
C LEU A 184 -5.71 -22.98 -9.63
N GLN A 185 -5.20 -22.98 -8.40
CA GLN A 185 -5.17 -21.82 -7.50
C GLN A 185 -3.76 -21.34 -7.14
N GLY A 186 -2.71 -22.00 -7.56
CA GLY A 186 -1.35 -21.64 -7.21
C GLY A 186 -0.77 -20.55 -8.08
N ALA A 187 0.39 -20.03 -7.69
CA ALA A 187 1.19 -19.15 -8.53
C ALA A 187 1.32 -19.74 -9.91
N GLY A 188 0.92 -19.00 -10.92
CA GLY A 188 1.04 -19.42 -12.31
C GLY A 188 2.51 -19.64 -12.62
N ASP A 189 2.93 -20.88 -12.59
CA ASP A 189 4.21 -21.23 -13.17
C ASP A 189 4.13 -20.98 -14.67
N THR A 190 5.13 -20.34 -15.23
CA THR A 190 5.24 -20.13 -16.67
C THR A 190 5.30 -21.46 -17.44
N SER A 191 5.69 -22.55 -16.78
CA SER A 191 5.66 -23.91 -17.32
C SER A 191 4.28 -24.58 -17.25
N ASP A 192 3.36 -24.09 -16.37
CA ASP A 192 1.98 -24.59 -16.24
C ASP A 192 1.00 -23.42 -16.04
N PRO A 193 0.52 -22.82 -17.13
CA PRO A 193 -0.31 -21.62 -17.09
C PRO A 193 -1.77 -21.88 -16.69
N ARG A 194 -2.16 -23.11 -16.33
CA ARG A 194 -3.56 -23.48 -16.11
C ARG A 194 -4.26 -22.62 -15.09
N ALA A 195 -3.59 -22.31 -13.98
CA ALA A 195 -4.18 -21.46 -12.95
C ALA A 195 -4.49 -20.06 -13.47
N ALA A 196 -3.58 -19.44 -14.23
CA ALA A 196 -3.78 -18.12 -14.83
C ALA A 196 -4.86 -18.15 -15.92
N VAL A 197 -4.91 -19.20 -16.75
CA VAL A 197 -5.95 -19.40 -17.78
C VAL A 197 -7.33 -19.53 -17.14
N HIS A 198 -7.47 -20.34 -16.09
CA HIS A 198 -8.74 -20.49 -15.37
C HIS A 198 -9.17 -19.18 -14.72
N TYR A 199 -8.25 -18.51 -14.04
CA TYR A 199 -8.57 -17.21 -13.45
C TYR A 199 -9.03 -16.20 -14.51
N ALA A 200 -8.30 -16.07 -15.62
CA ALA A 200 -8.65 -15.13 -16.68
C ALA A 200 -10.06 -15.44 -17.27
N ARG A 201 -10.42 -16.71 -17.42
CA ARG A 201 -11.75 -17.12 -17.83
C ARG A 201 -12.83 -16.70 -16.85
N ILE A 202 -12.61 -16.97 -15.56
CA ILE A 202 -13.53 -16.59 -14.47
C ILE A 202 -13.67 -15.06 -14.41
N ALA A 203 -12.56 -14.34 -14.48
CA ALA A 203 -12.53 -12.89 -14.44
C ALA A 203 -13.38 -12.27 -15.57
N ARG A 204 -13.14 -12.65 -16.82
CA ARG A 204 -13.93 -12.16 -17.97
C ARG A 204 -15.42 -12.46 -17.82
N THR A 205 -15.76 -13.71 -17.51
CA THR A 205 -17.16 -14.11 -17.34
C THR A 205 -17.83 -13.35 -16.21
N ALA A 206 -17.11 -13.12 -15.10
CA ALA A 206 -17.61 -12.36 -13.96
C ALA A 206 -17.83 -10.88 -14.33
N VAL A 207 -16.88 -10.25 -15.01
CA VAL A 207 -17.01 -8.88 -15.48
C VAL A 207 -18.22 -8.72 -16.38
N ASP A 208 -18.39 -9.59 -17.36
CA ASP A 208 -19.53 -9.57 -18.30
C ASP A 208 -20.86 -9.73 -17.55
N THR A 209 -20.93 -10.67 -16.60
CA THR A 209 -22.13 -10.91 -15.79
C THR A 209 -22.49 -9.69 -14.94
N ILE A 210 -21.50 -9.07 -14.29
CA ILE A 210 -21.73 -7.88 -13.46
C ILE A 210 -22.14 -6.68 -14.31
N LYS A 211 -21.42 -6.43 -15.40
CA LYS A 211 -21.72 -5.30 -16.33
C LYS A 211 -23.10 -5.47 -16.99
N LYS A 212 -23.54 -6.69 -17.27
CA LYS A 212 -24.90 -6.96 -17.74
C LYS A 212 -25.96 -6.60 -16.72
N THR A 213 -25.68 -6.85 -15.43
CA THR A 213 -26.62 -6.60 -14.31
C THR A 213 -26.59 -5.14 -13.84
N ASN A 214 -25.40 -4.51 -13.89
CA ASN A 214 -25.15 -3.08 -13.58
C ASN A 214 -24.08 -2.53 -14.56
N PRO A 215 -24.47 -1.93 -15.69
CA PRO A 215 -23.54 -1.45 -16.72
C PRO A 215 -22.56 -0.37 -16.25
N HIS A 216 -22.89 0.36 -15.19
CA HIS A 216 -22.05 1.43 -14.65
C HIS A 216 -21.11 0.98 -13.53
N ALA A 217 -21.19 -0.27 -13.11
CA ALA A 217 -20.33 -0.80 -12.07
C ALA A 217 -18.84 -0.77 -12.47
N ILE A 218 -17.98 -0.35 -11.56
CA ILE A 218 -16.53 -0.52 -11.69
C ILE A 218 -16.21 -1.95 -11.25
N VAL A 219 -15.60 -2.74 -12.13
CA VAL A 219 -15.23 -4.13 -11.87
C VAL A 219 -13.73 -4.29 -12.06
N ILE A 220 -13.04 -4.63 -10.99
CA ILE A 220 -11.60 -4.86 -10.98
C ILE A 220 -11.29 -6.35 -10.78
N VAL A 221 -10.18 -6.78 -11.32
CA VAL A 221 -9.75 -8.18 -11.31
C VAL A 221 -8.32 -8.31 -10.81
N GLY A 222 -7.95 -9.46 -10.30
CA GLY A 222 -6.60 -9.74 -9.82
C GLY A 222 -6.60 -10.09 -8.34
N ALA A 223 -6.77 -9.10 -7.47
CA ALA A 223 -6.49 -9.24 -6.03
C ALA A 223 -5.21 -10.08 -5.83
N VAL A 224 -4.16 -9.71 -6.58
CA VAL A 224 -2.93 -10.51 -6.70
C VAL A 224 -2.20 -10.45 -5.37
N GLY A 225 -2.12 -11.60 -4.69
CA GLY A 225 -1.34 -11.75 -3.45
C GLY A 225 0.16 -11.73 -3.75
N ASP A 226 0.99 -12.00 -2.75
CA ASP A 226 2.45 -11.88 -2.81
C ASP A 226 3.06 -12.35 -4.14
N ASP A 227 3.44 -11.39 -4.97
CA ASP A 227 3.95 -11.59 -6.34
C ASP A 227 5.08 -10.56 -6.58
N THR A 228 6.25 -10.83 -5.99
CA THR A 228 7.37 -9.87 -5.95
C THR A 228 7.80 -9.40 -7.35
N ASP A 229 7.83 -10.32 -8.32
CA ASP A 229 8.24 -10.06 -9.71
C ASP A 229 7.06 -9.86 -10.67
N TRP A 230 5.84 -9.83 -10.13
CA TRP A 230 4.60 -9.68 -10.89
C TRP A 230 4.37 -10.72 -11.99
N VAL A 231 4.89 -11.94 -11.79
CA VAL A 231 4.79 -13.04 -12.76
C VAL A 231 3.34 -13.44 -12.98
N TRP A 232 2.57 -13.57 -11.89
CA TRP A 232 1.15 -13.90 -11.95
C TRP A 232 0.33 -12.76 -12.58
N ALA A 233 0.54 -11.52 -12.15
CA ALA A 233 -0.15 -10.35 -12.69
C ALA A 233 0.04 -10.22 -14.19
N GLN A 234 1.27 -10.46 -14.68
CA GLN A 234 1.59 -10.49 -16.11
C GLN A 234 0.92 -11.66 -16.82
N ALA A 235 0.92 -12.86 -16.21
CA ALA A 235 0.32 -14.05 -16.80
C ALA A 235 -1.19 -13.88 -17.02
N ILE A 236 -1.95 -13.47 -15.99
CA ILE A 236 -3.40 -13.26 -16.13
C ILE A 236 -3.74 -12.16 -17.13
N THR A 237 -2.88 -11.13 -17.25
CA THR A 237 -3.04 -10.09 -18.26
C THR A 237 -2.86 -10.64 -19.68
N ARG A 238 -1.82 -11.45 -19.92
CA ARG A 238 -1.61 -12.11 -21.23
C ARG A 238 -2.76 -13.04 -21.62
N TYR A 239 -3.42 -13.67 -20.65
CA TYR A 239 -4.60 -14.52 -20.88
C TYR A 239 -5.93 -13.75 -20.92
N GLY A 240 -5.88 -12.41 -20.94
CA GLY A 240 -7.06 -11.57 -21.17
C GLY A 240 -7.94 -11.35 -19.95
N ALA A 241 -7.43 -11.48 -18.73
CA ALA A 241 -8.22 -11.18 -17.53
C ALA A 241 -8.70 -9.71 -17.49
N LEU A 242 -7.96 -8.81 -18.13
CA LEU A 242 -8.23 -7.37 -18.15
C LEU A 242 -9.08 -6.91 -19.33
N ASP A 243 -9.48 -7.79 -20.25
CA ASP A 243 -10.08 -7.38 -21.54
C ASP A 243 -11.34 -6.51 -21.36
N HIS A 244 -12.18 -6.83 -20.37
CA HIS A 244 -13.41 -6.09 -20.09
C HIS A 244 -13.42 -5.42 -18.71
N ALA A 245 -12.35 -5.59 -17.92
CA ALA A 245 -12.26 -5.04 -16.58
C ALA A 245 -11.84 -3.57 -16.56
N ASP A 246 -12.24 -2.83 -15.51
CA ASP A 246 -11.88 -1.43 -15.32
C ASP A 246 -10.47 -1.26 -14.75
N GLY A 247 -9.83 -2.33 -14.26
CA GLY A 247 -8.46 -2.31 -13.79
C GLY A 247 -8.00 -3.60 -13.13
N LEU A 248 -6.70 -3.61 -12.79
CA LEU A 248 -6.04 -4.67 -12.05
C LEU A 248 -5.96 -4.31 -10.57
N SER A 249 -6.30 -5.26 -9.69
CA SER A 249 -6.06 -5.12 -8.25
C SER A 249 -4.90 -6.00 -7.78
N VAL A 250 -4.15 -5.47 -6.82
CA VAL A 250 -2.96 -6.10 -6.26
C VAL A 250 -2.87 -5.86 -4.75
N HIS A 251 -2.18 -6.77 -4.06
CA HIS A 251 -1.82 -6.65 -2.65
C HIS A 251 -0.33 -6.34 -2.52
N LEU A 252 0.02 -5.43 -1.63
CA LEU A 252 1.39 -5.00 -1.41
C LEU A 252 1.80 -5.23 0.04
N TYR A 253 2.77 -6.11 0.21
CA TYR A 253 3.36 -6.39 1.51
C TYR A 253 4.89 -6.50 1.36
N ASN A 254 5.63 -5.85 2.27
CA ASN A 254 7.09 -5.92 2.34
C ASN A 254 7.64 -5.97 3.77
N GLN A 255 6.76 -6.11 4.77
CA GLN A 255 7.14 -6.14 6.18
C GLN A 255 8.12 -7.27 6.55
N CYS A 256 8.15 -8.33 5.74
CA CYS A 256 9.08 -9.46 5.89
C CYS A 256 10.28 -9.39 4.93
N ALA A 257 10.49 -8.29 4.23
CA ALA A 257 11.66 -8.13 3.38
C ALA A 257 12.95 -8.35 4.19
N ARG A 258 13.94 -8.98 3.57
CA ARG A 258 15.19 -9.36 4.22
C ARG A 258 15.94 -8.16 4.78
N LEU A 259 16.00 -7.06 4.00
CA LEU A 259 16.62 -5.82 4.43
C LEU A 259 15.54 -4.93 5.06
N VAL A 260 15.81 -4.37 6.22
CA VAL A 260 14.89 -3.46 6.90
C VAL A 260 14.66 -2.19 6.06
N SER A 261 15.66 -1.76 5.29
CA SER A 261 15.56 -0.65 4.33
C SER A 261 14.49 -0.87 3.25
N ASP A 262 14.15 -2.13 2.96
CA ASP A 262 13.16 -2.47 1.93
C ASP A 262 11.72 -2.54 2.49
N ARG A 263 11.57 -2.41 3.82
CA ARG A 263 10.26 -2.43 4.49
C ARG A 263 9.60 -1.05 4.50
N THR A 264 9.70 -0.32 3.41
CA THR A 264 9.25 1.07 3.27
C THR A 264 8.13 1.23 2.24
N ALA A 265 7.41 2.33 2.33
CA ALA A 265 6.42 2.73 1.33
C ALA A 265 7.06 2.91 -0.05
N LYS A 266 8.24 3.55 -0.11
CA LYS A 266 8.97 3.75 -1.36
C LYS A 266 9.18 2.44 -2.12
N GLU A 267 9.58 1.38 -1.45
CA GLU A 267 9.80 0.09 -2.10
C GLU A 267 8.50 -0.46 -2.71
N MET A 268 7.36 -0.29 -2.04
CA MET A 268 6.05 -0.63 -2.60
C MET A 268 5.72 0.20 -3.85
N ILE A 269 6.02 1.50 -3.84
CA ILE A 269 5.82 2.39 -5.01
C ILE A 269 6.69 1.95 -6.18
N VAL A 270 7.96 1.65 -5.94
CA VAL A 270 8.88 1.12 -6.98
C VAL A 270 8.36 -0.20 -7.59
N ARG A 271 7.80 -1.09 -6.76
CA ARG A 271 7.16 -2.33 -7.25
C ARG A 271 5.95 -2.04 -8.13
N LEU A 272 5.12 -1.06 -7.77
CA LEU A 272 3.97 -0.65 -8.59
C LEU A 272 4.39 -0.05 -9.94
N GLU A 273 5.44 0.76 -9.95
CA GLU A 273 5.99 1.32 -11.20
C GLU A 273 6.52 0.21 -12.13
N LYS A 274 7.26 -0.75 -11.57
CA LYS A 274 7.70 -1.95 -12.32
C LYS A 274 6.52 -2.74 -12.89
N LEU A 275 5.44 -2.91 -12.10
CA LEU A 275 4.22 -3.55 -12.59
C LEU A 275 3.61 -2.79 -13.76
N GLN A 276 3.44 -1.48 -13.63
CA GLN A 276 2.86 -0.66 -14.69
C GLN A 276 3.67 -0.75 -16.00
N ASP A 277 5.00 -0.74 -15.90
CA ASP A 277 5.87 -0.86 -17.08
C ASP A 277 5.80 -2.25 -17.72
N ALA A 278 5.74 -3.31 -16.92
CA ALA A 278 5.51 -4.66 -17.43
C ALA A 278 4.13 -4.79 -18.12
N LEU A 279 3.08 -4.21 -17.54
CA LEU A 279 1.74 -4.22 -18.12
C LEU A 279 1.66 -3.39 -19.40
N LYS A 280 2.31 -2.24 -19.48
CA LYS A 280 2.41 -1.44 -20.71
C LYS A 280 3.01 -2.26 -21.86
N THR A 281 4.08 -3.02 -21.56
CA THR A 281 4.70 -3.89 -22.57
C THR A 281 3.72 -4.93 -23.12
N ILE A 282 2.93 -5.56 -22.25
CA ILE A 282 1.94 -6.58 -22.64
C ILE A 282 0.76 -5.94 -23.39
N ARG A 283 0.37 -4.73 -23.04
CA ARG A 283 -0.80 -4.01 -23.55
C ARG A 283 -0.46 -2.96 -24.62
N ASN A 284 0.63 -3.15 -25.37
CA ASN A 284 1.02 -2.29 -26.48
C ASN A 284 1.11 -0.80 -26.13
N GLY A 285 1.70 -0.48 -24.99
CA GLY A 285 1.89 0.88 -24.51
C GLY A 285 0.72 1.48 -23.69
N GLN A 286 -0.39 0.78 -23.59
CA GLN A 286 -1.55 1.28 -22.82
C GLN A 286 -1.31 1.20 -21.31
N GLN A 287 -1.59 2.31 -20.62
CA GLN A 287 -1.58 2.32 -19.16
C GLN A 287 -2.75 1.48 -18.61
N THR A 288 -2.46 0.76 -17.54
CA THR A 288 -3.46 0.00 -16.78
C THR A 288 -3.88 0.79 -15.55
N SER A 289 -5.19 0.92 -15.31
CA SER A 289 -5.68 1.36 -14.01
C SER A 289 -5.33 0.31 -12.95
N ILE A 290 -4.56 0.69 -11.93
CA ILE A 290 -4.16 -0.20 -10.84
C ILE A 290 -4.90 0.22 -9.56
N TYR A 291 -5.30 -0.76 -8.78
CA TYR A 291 -5.91 -0.64 -7.47
C TYR A 291 -5.11 -1.48 -6.47
N VAL A 292 -4.63 -0.85 -5.41
CA VAL A 292 -3.96 -1.55 -4.31
C VAL A 292 -5.04 -1.87 -3.27
N THR A 293 -5.58 -3.07 -3.33
CA THR A 293 -6.75 -3.45 -2.51
C THR A 293 -6.37 -3.97 -1.14
N GLU A 294 -5.09 -4.26 -0.94
CA GLU A 294 -4.49 -4.47 0.38
C GLU A 294 -3.06 -3.94 0.42
N PHE A 295 -2.73 -3.19 1.47
CA PHE A 295 -1.36 -2.85 1.86
C PHE A 295 -1.31 -2.56 3.36
N GLY A 296 -0.18 -2.83 3.99
CA GLY A 296 -0.06 -2.56 5.42
C GLY A 296 1.26 -3.00 6.04
N TRP A 297 1.49 -2.50 7.25
CA TRP A 297 2.65 -2.82 8.08
C TRP A 297 2.17 -3.18 9.49
N PRO A 298 2.23 -4.47 9.86
CA PRO A 298 1.73 -4.94 11.14
C PRO A 298 2.63 -4.47 12.29
N THR A 299 2.03 -4.18 13.42
CA THR A 299 2.73 -3.75 14.63
C THR A 299 2.84 -4.86 15.67
N SER A 300 2.90 -6.11 15.21
CA SER A 300 3.05 -7.28 16.07
C SER A 300 4.41 -7.32 16.78
N GLN A 301 4.46 -7.97 17.92
CA GLN A 301 5.71 -8.28 18.63
C GLN A 301 6.41 -9.53 18.06
N GLY A 302 5.77 -10.21 17.11
CA GLY A 302 6.30 -11.38 16.43
C GLY A 302 7.16 -11.04 15.20
N ASN A 303 7.45 -12.07 14.42
CA ASN A 303 8.23 -11.93 13.20
C ASN A 303 7.57 -10.95 12.21
N CYS A 304 8.39 -10.13 11.55
CA CYS A 304 7.95 -9.13 10.59
C CYS A 304 7.10 -7.99 11.17
N GLY A 305 7.00 -7.87 12.50
CA GLY A 305 6.38 -6.72 13.13
C GLY A 305 7.22 -5.46 12.96
N MET A 306 6.54 -4.32 12.89
CA MET A 306 7.16 -3.01 12.72
C MET A 306 6.94 -2.16 13.99
N PRO A 307 7.90 -1.29 14.37
CA PRO A 307 7.64 -0.27 15.38
C PRO A 307 6.43 0.59 15.02
N LEU A 308 5.67 1.02 16.02
CA LEU A 308 4.44 1.79 15.83
C LEU A 308 4.63 3.07 15.02
N ASP A 309 5.72 3.78 15.28
CA ASP A 309 6.07 5.02 14.58
C ASP A 309 6.51 4.76 13.13
N VAL A 310 7.33 3.73 12.89
CA VAL A 310 7.77 3.35 11.54
C VAL A 310 6.59 2.91 10.68
N SER A 311 5.67 2.11 11.24
CA SER A 311 4.42 1.73 10.57
C SER A 311 3.61 2.98 10.21
N ALA A 312 3.46 3.92 11.16
CA ALA A 312 2.71 5.16 10.96
C ALA A 312 3.31 6.05 9.85
N TYR A 313 4.63 6.21 9.83
CA TYR A 313 5.31 6.98 8.79
C TYR A 313 5.14 6.34 7.42
N ASN A 314 5.26 5.03 7.33
CA ASN A 314 5.06 4.30 6.07
C ASN A 314 3.65 4.49 5.50
N PHE A 315 2.60 4.51 6.32
CA PHE A 315 1.24 4.82 5.84
C PHE A 315 1.15 6.22 5.23
N ALA A 316 1.72 7.24 5.90
CA ALA A 316 1.75 8.60 5.36
C ALA A 316 2.56 8.68 4.05
N HIS A 317 3.77 8.09 4.02
CA HIS A 317 4.62 8.08 2.83
C HIS A 317 3.92 7.44 1.65
N PHE A 318 3.27 6.29 1.86
CA PHE A 318 2.52 5.61 0.81
C PHE A 318 1.42 6.50 0.21
N VAL A 319 0.65 7.18 1.05
CA VAL A 319 -0.39 8.10 0.59
C VAL A 319 0.21 9.28 -0.19
N LEU A 320 1.27 9.90 0.34
CA LEU A 320 1.89 11.08 -0.27
C LEU A 320 2.56 10.75 -1.62
N GLU A 321 3.25 9.63 -1.71
CA GLU A 321 3.93 9.19 -2.94
C GLU A 321 2.92 8.67 -3.97
N SER A 322 2.00 7.80 -3.57
CA SER A 322 1.00 7.18 -4.45
C SER A 322 0.06 8.22 -5.10
N ALA A 323 -0.23 9.31 -4.40
CA ALA A 323 -1.08 10.39 -4.92
C ALA A 323 -0.52 11.08 -6.18
N THR A 324 0.76 10.89 -6.49
CA THR A 324 1.41 11.43 -7.68
C THR A 324 1.35 10.48 -8.89
N LEU A 325 0.81 9.27 -8.73
CA LEU A 325 0.73 8.25 -9.77
C LEU A 325 -0.62 8.32 -10.51
N PRO A 326 -0.68 8.81 -11.75
CA PRO A 326 -1.96 9.09 -12.43
C PRO A 326 -2.77 7.84 -12.78
N TRP A 327 -2.12 6.68 -12.83
CA TRP A 327 -2.72 5.38 -13.14
C TRP A 327 -3.16 4.60 -11.90
N LEU A 328 -2.75 4.99 -10.69
CA LEU A 328 -3.27 4.43 -9.45
C LEU A 328 -4.64 5.06 -9.15
N LYS A 329 -5.67 4.23 -8.98
CA LYS A 329 -7.06 4.68 -8.85
C LYS A 329 -7.62 4.51 -7.44
N GLY A 330 -7.06 3.59 -6.66
CA GLY A 330 -7.48 3.38 -5.27
C GLY A 330 -6.45 2.61 -4.47
N ALA A 331 -6.48 2.81 -3.15
CA ALA A 331 -5.65 2.09 -2.20
C ALA A 331 -6.44 1.84 -0.89
N TRP A 332 -6.50 0.59 -0.46
CA TRP A 332 -7.16 0.17 0.77
C TRP A 332 -6.14 -0.45 1.71
N MET A 333 -6.00 0.17 2.88
CA MET A 333 -5.11 -0.40 3.87
C MET A 333 -5.68 -1.69 4.46
N HIS A 334 -4.85 -2.64 4.69
CA HIS A 334 -5.13 -3.83 5.49
C HIS A 334 -4.47 -3.61 6.86
N GLU A 335 -5.29 -3.32 7.90
CA GLU A 335 -6.73 -3.21 7.93
C GLU A 335 -7.21 -2.10 8.89
N LEU A 336 -8.51 -1.84 8.96
CA LEU A 336 -9.05 -0.75 9.78
C LEU A 336 -8.72 -0.94 11.27
N LYS A 337 -8.96 -2.12 11.83
CA LYS A 337 -8.65 -2.43 13.23
C LYS A 337 -8.11 -3.84 13.38
N ASN A 338 -7.35 -4.07 14.44
CA ASN A 338 -6.85 -5.40 14.80
C ASN A 338 -8.00 -6.42 14.89
N ILE A 339 -7.80 -7.61 14.32
CA ILE A 339 -8.82 -8.68 14.28
C ILE A 339 -8.71 -9.68 15.42
N GLY A 340 -7.75 -9.50 16.30
CA GLY A 340 -7.56 -10.31 17.49
C GLY A 340 -6.68 -9.62 18.53
N PRO A 341 -6.66 -10.13 19.77
CA PRO A 341 -5.92 -9.53 20.87
C PRO A 341 -4.48 -10.03 21.01
N ASP A 342 -4.06 -11.07 20.26
CA ASP A 342 -2.72 -11.64 20.39
C ASP A 342 -1.66 -10.68 19.81
N PRO A 343 -0.76 -10.10 20.64
CA PRO A 343 0.23 -9.15 20.18
C PRO A 343 1.37 -9.80 19.35
N VAL A 344 1.51 -11.11 19.39
CA VAL A 344 2.56 -11.84 18.67
C VAL A 344 2.09 -12.27 17.29
N ASP A 345 0.80 -12.60 17.15
CA ASP A 345 0.23 -12.96 15.85
C ASP A 345 0.22 -11.76 14.91
N ARG A 346 0.94 -11.88 13.81
CA ARG A 346 1.03 -10.81 12.79
C ARG A 346 -0.33 -10.41 12.25
N GLU A 347 -1.18 -11.38 11.93
CA GLU A 347 -2.50 -11.16 11.33
C GLU A 347 -3.45 -10.41 12.28
N ASN A 348 -3.22 -10.51 13.58
CA ASN A 348 -4.01 -9.78 14.58
C ASN A 348 -3.60 -8.30 14.73
N ASN A 349 -2.53 -7.84 14.06
CA ASN A 349 -1.88 -6.56 14.39
C ASN A 349 -1.70 -5.58 13.22
N PHE A 350 -2.36 -5.81 12.09
CA PHE A 350 -2.31 -4.88 10.95
C PHE A 350 -3.17 -3.61 11.14
N GLY A 351 -4.13 -3.61 12.07
CA GLY A 351 -5.08 -2.52 12.23
C GLY A 351 -4.47 -1.16 12.54
N LEU A 352 -5.12 -0.09 12.07
CA LEU A 352 -4.87 1.30 12.49
C LEU A 352 -5.46 1.59 13.87
N PHE A 353 -6.40 0.78 14.30
CA PHE A 353 -6.94 0.76 15.66
C PHE A 353 -6.60 -0.58 16.32
N THR A 354 -6.47 -0.57 17.63
CA THR A 354 -6.29 -1.80 18.42
C THR A 354 -7.55 -2.66 18.37
N PHE A 355 -7.47 -3.89 18.89
CA PHE A 355 -8.66 -4.75 19.05
C PHE A 355 -9.74 -4.11 19.92
N ASP A 356 -9.33 -3.28 20.90
CA ASP A 356 -10.22 -2.54 21.80
C ASP A 356 -10.55 -1.13 21.29
N ASP A 357 -10.48 -0.93 19.96
CA ASP A 357 -10.89 0.30 19.26
C ASP A 357 -10.08 1.56 19.60
N GLN A 358 -8.88 1.45 20.22
CA GLN A 358 -8.01 2.59 20.46
C GLN A 358 -7.20 2.94 19.23
N PRO A 359 -7.05 4.22 18.86
CA PRO A 359 -6.26 4.60 17.70
C PRO A 359 -4.77 4.33 17.93
N LYS A 360 -4.11 3.72 16.95
CA LYS A 360 -2.64 3.70 16.86
C LYS A 360 -2.15 4.99 16.19
N PRO A 361 -0.86 5.36 16.32
CA PRO A 361 -0.32 6.54 15.64
C PRO A 361 -0.64 6.57 14.13
N ALA A 362 -0.61 5.43 13.47
CA ALA A 362 -0.92 5.30 12.05
C ALA A 362 -2.30 5.88 11.64
N ALA A 363 -3.29 5.90 12.53
CA ALA A 363 -4.60 6.50 12.24
C ALA A 363 -4.50 8.01 12.00
N CYS A 364 -3.71 8.73 12.82
CA CYS A 364 -3.46 10.15 12.63
C CYS A 364 -2.68 10.43 11.34
N PHE A 365 -1.58 9.70 11.11
CA PHE A 365 -0.73 9.89 9.93
C PHE A 365 -1.48 9.62 8.63
N MET A 366 -2.31 8.57 8.61
CA MET A 366 -3.18 8.30 7.48
C MET A 366 -4.16 9.44 7.24
N ARG A 367 -4.84 9.93 8.29
CA ARG A 367 -5.79 11.03 8.20
C ARG A 367 -5.14 12.28 7.63
N GLU A 368 -4.02 12.73 8.18
CA GLU A 368 -3.37 13.96 7.74
C GLU A 368 -2.84 13.86 6.31
N ALA A 369 -2.26 12.72 5.93
CA ALA A 369 -1.78 12.51 4.57
C ALA A 369 -2.94 12.51 3.56
N VAL A 370 -4.04 11.80 3.86
CA VAL A 370 -5.24 11.78 3.01
C VAL A 370 -5.86 13.17 2.86
N ASP A 371 -6.00 13.91 3.95
CA ASP A 371 -6.58 15.26 3.91
C ASP A 371 -5.71 16.23 3.08
N LEU A 372 -4.38 16.10 3.18
CA LEU A 372 -3.44 16.89 2.40
C LEU A 372 -3.60 16.62 0.89
N VAL A 373 -3.53 15.35 0.47
CA VAL A 373 -3.59 15.01 -0.95
C VAL A 373 -4.98 15.23 -1.54
N LYS A 374 -6.04 14.99 -0.77
CA LYS A 374 -7.43 15.20 -1.20
C LYS A 374 -7.77 16.67 -1.40
N SER A 375 -7.19 17.56 -0.60
CA SER A 375 -7.38 19.01 -0.73
C SER A 375 -6.54 19.65 -1.84
N ALA A 376 -5.52 18.95 -2.31
CA ALA A 376 -4.58 19.47 -3.30
C ALA A 376 -5.21 19.52 -4.71
N LYS A 377 -4.98 20.63 -5.40
CA LYS A 377 -5.26 20.80 -6.83
C LYS A 377 -4.06 20.44 -7.70
N LEU A 378 -2.86 20.50 -7.13
CA LEU A 378 -1.61 20.13 -7.77
C LEU A 378 -0.70 19.47 -6.74
N LEU A 379 -0.08 18.36 -7.13
CA LEU A 379 0.95 17.67 -6.37
C LEU A 379 2.21 17.57 -7.22
N GLU A 380 3.36 17.94 -6.64
CA GLU A 380 4.67 17.84 -7.30
C GLU A 380 5.67 17.19 -6.35
N LEU A 381 6.01 15.94 -6.62
CA LEU A 381 7.00 15.18 -5.86
C LEU A 381 8.38 15.32 -6.51
N ARG A 382 9.41 15.50 -5.68
CA ARG A 382 10.83 15.49 -6.04
C ARG A 382 11.61 14.59 -5.10
N GLU A 383 12.59 13.89 -5.65
CA GLU A 383 13.56 13.09 -4.91
C GLU A 383 14.97 13.64 -5.21
N PRO A 384 15.43 14.70 -4.49
CA PRO A 384 16.74 15.32 -4.75
C PRO A 384 17.90 14.36 -4.51
N PHE A 385 17.80 13.50 -3.53
CA PHE A 385 18.75 12.43 -3.23
C PHE A 385 17.99 11.12 -3.04
N PRO A 386 18.61 9.97 -3.26
CA PRO A 386 17.97 8.70 -2.97
C PRO A 386 17.37 8.67 -1.56
N ASP A 387 16.07 8.34 -1.47
CA ASP A 387 15.33 8.24 -0.22
C ASP A 387 15.07 9.58 0.51
N VAL A 388 15.19 10.71 -0.16
CA VAL A 388 14.86 12.04 0.39
C VAL A 388 13.78 12.67 -0.48
N PHE A 389 12.65 12.99 0.09
CA PHE A 389 11.47 13.44 -0.64
C PHE A 389 11.06 14.85 -0.27
N VAL A 390 10.62 15.59 -1.27
CA VAL A 390 10.02 16.92 -1.15
C VAL A 390 8.75 16.94 -2.00
N LEU A 391 7.60 17.04 -1.36
CA LEU A 391 6.29 17.12 -2.00
C LEU A 391 5.73 18.54 -1.83
N ARG A 392 5.44 19.22 -2.95
CA ARG A 392 4.63 20.43 -2.94
C ARG A 392 3.17 20.08 -3.22
N ALA A 393 2.27 20.58 -2.38
CA ALA A 393 0.83 20.50 -2.54
C ALA A 393 0.23 21.90 -2.63
N ILE A 394 -0.48 22.20 -3.71
CA ILE A 394 -1.19 23.48 -3.89
C ILE A 394 -2.69 23.21 -3.70
N SER A 395 -3.30 23.94 -2.78
CA SER A 395 -4.74 23.97 -2.54
C SER A 395 -5.28 25.39 -2.71
N ALA A 396 -6.59 25.60 -2.53
CA ALA A 396 -7.17 26.94 -2.62
C ALA A 396 -6.56 27.86 -1.55
N GLY A 397 -5.83 28.90 -1.99
CA GLY A 397 -5.27 29.94 -1.12
C GLY A 397 -4.00 29.57 -0.34
N GLN A 398 -3.43 28.39 -0.51
CA GLN A 398 -2.30 27.94 0.30
C GLN A 398 -1.39 26.95 -0.45
N GLN A 399 -0.10 27.03 -0.19
CA GLN A 399 0.88 26.01 -0.60
C GLN A 399 1.42 25.30 0.64
N ARG A 400 1.57 23.99 0.55
CA ARG A 400 2.24 23.16 1.56
C ARG A 400 3.42 22.44 0.94
N VAL A 401 4.52 22.39 1.68
CA VAL A 401 5.67 21.55 1.31
C VAL A 401 5.88 20.53 2.42
N VAL A 402 5.90 19.28 2.05
CA VAL A 402 6.12 18.15 2.95
C VAL A 402 7.46 17.52 2.62
N LEU A 403 8.29 17.30 3.65
CA LEU A 403 9.61 16.69 3.49
C LEU A 403 9.70 15.46 4.40
N TRP A 404 10.34 14.40 3.90
CA TRP A 404 10.63 13.18 4.68
C TRP A 404 11.78 12.40 4.07
N THR A 405 12.30 11.44 4.82
CA THR A 405 13.21 10.42 4.30
C THR A 405 12.53 9.05 4.31
N SER A 406 12.87 8.18 3.35
CA SER A 406 12.39 6.82 3.30
C SER A 406 13.06 5.98 4.39
N GLY A 407 12.32 5.65 5.43
CA GLY A 407 12.76 4.80 6.52
C GLY A 407 13.63 5.49 7.60
N PRO A 408 13.85 4.81 8.72
CA PRO A 408 14.40 5.41 9.93
C PRO A 408 15.91 5.68 9.90
N PHE A 409 16.63 5.08 8.94
CA PHE A 409 18.10 5.15 8.88
C PHE A 409 18.63 6.29 8.00
N LYS A 410 17.77 6.91 7.22
CA LYS A 410 18.15 8.06 6.38
C LYS A 410 18.01 9.36 7.17
N ARG A 411 18.94 10.27 6.90
CA ARG A 411 18.90 11.64 7.41
C ARG A 411 19.31 12.58 6.30
N ALA A 412 18.71 13.75 6.29
CA ALA A 412 19.08 14.86 5.42
C ALA A 412 18.93 16.16 6.20
N ASN A 413 19.51 17.24 5.67
CA ASN A 413 19.28 18.59 6.17
C ASN A 413 18.56 19.38 5.10
N TYR A 414 17.78 20.36 5.51
CA TYR A 414 17.08 21.21 4.57
C TYR A 414 16.98 22.65 5.09
N ARG A 415 16.84 23.58 4.15
CA ARG A 415 16.64 25.00 4.41
C ARG A 415 15.80 25.62 3.32
N PHE A 416 14.78 26.37 3.72
CA PHE A 416 14.02 27.22 2.80
C PHE A 416 14.67 28.57 2.65
N GLU A 417 14.64 29.15 1.44
CA GLU A 417 15.12 30.52 1.17
C GLU A 417 14.10 31.58 1.57
N VAL A 418 12.81 31.19 1.61
CA VAL A 418 11.72 32.07 2.07
C VAL A 418 11.13 31.54 3.38
N PRO A 419 10.71 32.42 4.30
CA PRO A 419 10.11 31.96 5.55
C PRO A 419 8.74 31.33 5.28
N ALA A 420 8.46 30.21 5.94
CA ALA A 420 7.14 29.62 5.99
C ALA A 420 6.26 30.38 6.98
N LEU A 421 4.96 30.33 6.77
CA LEU A 421 3.95 30.86 7.71
C LEU A 421 3.88 29.98 8.95
N HIS A 422 3.84 28.67 8.75
CA HIS A 422 3.77 27.65 9.79
C HIS A 422 4.64 26.45 9.44
N ALA A 423 5.13 25.76 10.47
CA ALA A 423 5.83 24.49 10.32
C ALA A 423 5.50 23.56 11.49
N ARG A 424 5.29 22.27 11.19
CA ARG A 424 5.03 21.26 12.20
C ARG A 424 5.46 19.87 11.74
N MET A 425 5.68 18.99 12.67
CA MET A 425 5.74 17.56 12.39
C MET A 425 4.34 17.06 12.03
N MET A 426 4.21 16.15 11.07
CA MET A 426 2.93 15.48 10.81
C MET A 426 2.49 14.75 12.08
N CYS A 427 1.26 14.93 12.51
CA CYS A 427 0.73 14.41 13.78
C CYS A 427 1.59 14.75 15.01
N GLY A 428 2.26 15.89 15.01
CA GLY A 428 3.17 16.29 16.07
C GLY A 428 3.20 17.80 16.29
N ASP A 429 4.23 18.22 17.03
CA ASP A 429 4.39 19.58 17.50
C ASP A 429 4.76 20.58 16.40
N THR A 430 4.46 21.85 16.67
CA THR A 430 4.97 22.99 15.88
C THR A 430 6.48 23.09 16.03
N ILE A 431 7.17 23.37 14.92
CA ILE A 431 8.61 23.55 14.86
C ILE A 431 8.98 24.95 14.35
N PRO A 432 10.20 25.43 14.59
CA PRO A 432 10.67 26.72 14.05
C PRO A 432 10.67 26.74 12.53
N THR A 433 10.22 27.84 11.93
CA THR A 433 10.14 28.03 10.47
C THR A 433 11.44 28.51 9.82
N SER A 434 12.44 28.95 10.60
CA SER A 434 13.56 29.77 10.11
C SER A 434 14.96 29.14 10.28
N ARG A 435 15.08 27.89 10.69
CA ARG A 435 16.40 27.25 10.91
C ARG A 435 16.62 26.09 9.95
N PRO A 436 17.89 25.86 9.52
CA PRO A 436 18.25 24.57 8.93
C PRO A 436 17.85 23.47 9.91
N ALA A 437 17.16 22.46 9.44
CA ALA A 437 16.67 21.40 10.30
C ALA A 437 17.07 20.03 9.74
N SER A 438 17.25 19.08 10.63
CA SER A 438 17.48 17.69 10.27
C SER A 438 16.15 17.02 9.89
N LEU A 439 16.17 16.28 8.79
CA LEU A 439 15.05 15.53 8.26
C LEU A 439 15.21 14.06 8.61
N GLY A 440 14.13 13.44 9.02
CA GLY A 440 14.01 12.01 9.26
C GLY A 440 12.78 11.41 8.59
N ALA A 441 12.39 10.21 9.02
CA ALA A 441 11.26 9.51 8.44
C ALA A 441 9.91 10.14 8.76
N GLN A 442 9.76 10.79 9.93
CA GLN A 442 8.51 11.51 10.23
C GLN A 442 8.37 12.71 9.29
N PRO A 443 7.28 12.80 8.51
CA PRO A 443 7.06 13.93 7.60
C PRO A 443 6.97 15.26 8.34
N VAL A 444 7.58 16.28 7.77
CA VAL A 444 7.51 17.68 8.24
C VAL A 444 6.68 18.48 7.25
N VAL A 445 5.71 19.22 7.73
CA VAL A 445 4.78 20.00 6.92
C VAL A 445 5.05 21.49 7.11
N TYR A 446 5.33 22.18 6.02
CA TYR A 446 5.49 23.64 5.95
C TYR A 446 4.32 24.26 5.19
N GLU A 447 3.83 25.38 5.66
CA GLU A 447 2.76 26.13 5.01
C GLU A 447 3.29 27.48 4.53
N PHE A 448 2.98 27.86 3.29
CA PHE A 448 3.41 29.07 2.63
C PHE A 448 2.22 29.83 2.05
N ASP A 449 2.41 31.14 1.85
CA ASP A 449 1.47 31.94 1.05
C ASP A 449 1.30 31.33 -0.34
N GLN A 450 0.10 31.46 -0.91
CA GLN A 450 -0.20 30.88 -2.24
C GLN A 450 0.70 31.42 -3.37
N ASN A 451 1.23 32.66 -3.20
CA ASN A 451 2.08 33.32 -4.21
C ASN A 451 3.58 33.17 -3.92
N ALA A 452 3.95 32.48 -2.83
CA ALA A 452 5.36 32.33 -2.47
C ALA A 452 6.10 31.55 -3.57
N GLN A 453 7.27 32.08 -3.97
CA GLN A 453 8.25 31.32 -4.76
C GLN A 453 9.07 30.47 -3.82
N ILE A 454 8.80 29.19 -3.79
CA ILE A 454 9.40 28.29 -2.82
C ILE A 454 10.67 27.68 -3.38
N THR A 455 11.77 27.94 -2.69
CA THR A 455 13.05 27.28 -2.94
C THR A 455 13.51 26.57 -1.68
N VAL A 456 13.88 25.31 -1.79
CA VAL A 456 14.43 24.52 -0.70
C VAL A 456 15.76 23.92 -1.10
N ALA A 457 16.78 24.17 -0.29
CA ALA A 457 18.07 23.51 -0.38
C ALA A 457 18.05 22.26 0.52
N VAL A 458 18.50 21.14 -0.03
CA VAL A 458 18.60 19.86 0.68
C VAL A 458 20.02 19.34 0.55
N ASP A 459 20.57 18.80 1.64
CA ASP A 459 21.86 18.13 1.67
C ASP A 459 21.80 16.86 2.53
N THR A 460 22.72 15.94 2.32
CA THR A 460 22.86 14.70 3.10
C THR A 460 24.14 14.71 3.96
N GLY A 461 24.79 15.86 4.14
CA GLY A 461 25.93 16.05 5.02
C GLY A 461 25.52 16.11 6.49
N GLU A 462 26.49 15.96 7.38
CA GLU A 462 26.27 16.22 8.81
C GLU A 462 26.02 17.72 9.04
N LEU A 463 25.03 18.02 9.90
CA LEU A 463 24.89 19.41 10.39
C LEU A 463 26.18 19.82 11.10
N PRO A 464 26.73 21.01 10.84
CA PRO A 464 27.83 21.51 11.65
C PRO A 464 27.40 21.51 13.13
N ALA A 465 28.24 20.92 13.98
CA ALA A 465 27.96 20.85 15.42
C ALA A 465 27.57 22.24 15.93
N GLN A 466 26.39 22.35 16.53
CA GLN A 466 25.96 23.62 17.11
C GLN A 466 26.95 23.97 18.20
N GLY A 467 27.76 25.00 17.95
CA GLY A 467 28.67 25.51 18.96
C GLY A 467 27.87 25.87 20.20
N THR A 468 28.15 25.18 21.28
CA THR A 468 27.70 25.56 22.63
C THR A 468 28.20 26.97 22.91
N LYS A 469 27.29 27.94 22.89
CA LYS A 469 27.49 29.25 23.49
C LYS A 469 26.87 29.26 24.88
#